data_9307103c823fef9c6f9b8e46d4556b1c
#
_entry.id   9307103c823fef9c6f9b8e46d4556b1c
#
_cell.length_a   1.000
_cell.length_b   1.000
_cell.length_c   1.000
_cell.angle_alpha   90.00
_cell.angle_beta   90.00
_cell.angle_gamma   90.00
#
_symmetry.space_group_name_H-M   'P 1'
#
loop_
_entity.id
_entity.type
_entity.pdbx_description
1 polymer ?
#
loop_
_entity_poly.entity_id
_entity_poly.type
_entity_poly.pdbx_seq_one_letter_code
_entity_poly.pdbx_strand_id
1 'polypeptide(L)'
;LKNVRAARDAGEETEIFVARHAEEFRKLADELGLDESLHNFIRTRDDLHMRGAQKLWSMFRPEDIDKRAYEGLYCVGCEAFYAQEDLLEGNLCPTHKKSVEVIKEENYFFKFSAFQKQLLELYERSPNFVIPNSRLNEIRTFVGQGLEDFSISRLASKMPWGIPVPDDSNHVMYVWFDALVNYISAIGWSSAVPGADTSRSEAPSGACVQASRSDSVGDGHGVVDSNTFKKWWNETGGVVQYCGKDNLRQQAAMWQAMLMAAGLTPSKTIIIDGFVTGEGGIKMSKSLGNTINPLELVKEYGTDAVRYYVVRELSPFEDSPFTIEKFKDAYNAHLANGLGNLVSRIMKMATGNGVGFKFELVGTIGRFADIKEAHDECERGFEEYNLQRAANAIWNIISKTDAIVQEREPFKKIKIDKAGAEKDIEELLIRLYIIGTMLLPIMPKTAEQIIDLVENSK
;
A
#
# COMPACT_ATOMS: atom_id res chain seq x y z
N LEU A 1 6.08 -6.08 -21.28
CA LEU A 1 6.27 -5.45 -22.60
C LEU A 1 6.50 -3.94 -22.50
N LYS A 2 5.77 -3.24 -21.60
CA LYS A 2 5.92 -1.80 -21.35
C LYS A 2 7.35 -1.41 -20.96
N ASN A 3 7.95 -2.11 -19.98
CA ASN A 3 9.31 -1.84 -19.52
C ASN A 3 10.37 -2.14 -20.60
N VAL A 4 10.19 -3.22 -21.36
CA VAL A 4 11.10 -3.56 -22.49
C VAL A 4 11.11 -2.46 -23.54
N ARG A 5 9.94 -1.91 -23.89
CA ARG A 5 9.84 -0.80 -24.83
C ARG A 5 10.45 0.49 -24.25
N ALA A 6 10.15 0.81 -23.00
CA ALA A 6 10.69 2.00 -22.33
C ALA A 6 12.23 1.96 -22.20
N ALA A 7 12.80 0.81 -21.86
CA ALA A 7 14.24 0.61 -21.80
C ALA A 7 14.91 0.81 -23.16
N ARG A 8 14.32 0.20 -24.21
CA ARG A 8 14.80 0.38 -25.59
C ARG A 8 14.74 1.83 -26.02
N ASP A 9 13.65 2.54 -25.72
CA ASP A 9 13.50 3.96 -26.08
C ASP A 9 14.48 4.86 -25.29
N ALA A 10 14.90 4.41 -24.10
CA ALA A 10 15.96 5.04 -23.30
C ALA A 10 17.39 4.65 -23.73
N GLY A 11 17.54 3.66 -24.62
CA GLY A 11 18.86 3.14 -25.02
C GLY A 11 19.56 2.31 -23.95
N GLU A 12 18.80 1.76 -23.00
CA GLU A 12 19.31 0.97 -21.87
C GLU A 12 18.90 -0.51 -21.99
N GLU A 13 19.69 -1.38 -21.40
CA GLU A 13 19.30 -2.78 -21.15
C GLU A 13 18.09 -2.82 -20.20
N THR A 14 17.12 -3.70 -20.49
CA THR A 14 15.85 -3.76 -19.74
C THR A 14 16.06 -3.98 -18.23
N GLU A 15 17.00 -4.84 -17.86
CA GLU A 15 17.28 -5.18 -16.48
C GLU A 15 17.89 -3.98 -15.72
N ILE A 16 18.83 -3.27 -16.35
CA ILE A 16 19.45 -2.06 -15.78
C ILE A 16 18.41 -0.96 -15.61
N PHE A 17 17.60 -0.72 -16.65
CA PHE A 17 16.52 0.27 -16.64
C PHE A 17 15.53 0.03 -15.48
N VAL A 18 15.05 -1.21 -15.34
CA VAL A 18 14.09 -1.56 -14.30
C VAL A 18 14.72 -1.54 -12.90
N ALA A 19 15.98 -2.00 -12.76
CA ALA A 19 16.68 -1.95 -11.49
C ALA A 19 16.87 -0.52 -10.98
N ARG A 20 17.24 0.41 -11.85
CA ARG A 20 17.39 1.84 -11.52
C ARG A 20 16.06 2.45 -11.03
N HIS A 21 14.96 2.18 -11.73
CA HIS A 21 13.65 2.68 -11.31
C HIS A 21 13.15 2.03 -10.01
N ALA A 22 13.41 0.74 -9.81
CA ALA A 22 13.06 0.07 -8.56
C ALA A 22 13.78 0.71 -7.37
N GLU A 23 15.05 1.07 -7.53
CA GLU A 23 15.82 1.77 -6.49
C GLU A 23 15.29 3.19 -6.20
N GLU A 24 14.79 3.90 -7.21
CA GLU A 24 14.11 5.19 -7.02
C GLU A 24 12.85 5.02 -6.16
N PHE A 25 12.05 3.94 -6.38
CA PHE A 25 10.89 3.64 -5.56
C PHE A 25 11.26 3.19 -4.13
N ARG A 26 12.34 2.42 -3.97
CA ARG A 26 12.81 2.01 -2.64
C ARG A 26 13.18 3.23 -1.81
N LYS A 27 13.95 4.16 -2.36
CA LYS A 27 14.29 5.43 -1.70
C LYS A 27 13.08 6.27 -1.32
N LEU A 28 12.00 6.22 -2.10
CA LEU A 28 10.77 6.93 -1.75
C LEU A 28 10.16 6.40 -0.44
N ALA A 29 10.25 5.09 -0.18
CA ALA A 29 9.80 4.52 1.09
C ALA A 29 10.57 5.10 2.27
N ASP A 30 11.90 5.17 2.18
CA ASP A 30 12.77 5.74 3.21
C ASP A 30 12.44 7.22 3.47
N GLU A 31 12.32 8.01 2.41
CA GLU A 31 11.99 9.44 2.49
C GLU A 31 10.60 9.71 3.07
N LEU A 32 9.65 8.78 2.86
CA LEU A 32 8.32 8.83 3.48
C LEU A 32 8.31 8.30 4.92
N GLY A 33 9.47 7.93 5.48
CA GLY A 33 9.61 7.50 6.87
C GLY A 33 9.01 6.11 7.11
N LEU A 34 9.06 5.22 6.12
CA LEU A 34 8.74 3.82 6.32
C LEU A 34 9.99 3.15 6.92
N ASP A 35 9.83 2.54 8.09
CA ASP A 35 10.91 1.83 8.76
C ASP A 35 11.27 0.55 7.99
N GLU A 36 12.54 0.40 7.61
CA GLU A 36 13.04 -0.79 6.88
C GLU A 36 12.77 -2.09 7.63
N SER A 37 12.70 -2.08 8.95
CA SER A 37 12.37 -3.26 9.75
C SER A 37 10.89 -3.67 9.63
N LEU A 38 10.01 -2.77 9.17
CA LEU A 38 8.57 -2.97 9.10
C LEU A 38 8.06 -3.19 7.66
N HIS A 39 8.90 -3.00 6.66
CA HIS A 39 8.50 -3.21 5.27
C HIS A 39 9.48 -4.12 4.52
N ASN A 40 8.97 -4.80 3.50
CA ASN A 40 9.75 -5.64 2.60
C ASN A 40 9.53 -5.15 1.16
N PHE A 41 10.60 -4.61 0.55
CA PHE A 41 10.57 -4.18 -0.84
C PHE A 41 10.94 -5.34 -1.76
N ILE A 42 9.97 -5.94 -2.42
CA ILE A 42 10.15 -7.09 -3.31
C ILE A 42 10.19 -6.68 -4.78
N ARG A 43 10.98 -7.38 -5.56
CA ARG A 43 11.02 -7.28 -7.02
C ARG A 43 10.60 -8.61 -7.65
N THR A 44 9.80 -8.56 -8.73
CA THR A 44 9.36 -9.77 -9.44
C THR A 44 10.52 -10.51 -10.17
N ARG A 45 11.72 -9.93 -10.17
CA ARG A 45 12.96 -10.56 -10.66
C ARG A 45 13.80 -11.21 -9.55
N ASP A 46 13.39 -11.08 -8.28
CA ASP A 46 14.09 -11.75 -7.19
C ASP A 46 13.89 -13.26 -7.27
N ASP A 47 14.95 -14.02 -7.02
CA ASP A 47 14.93 -15.49 -7.10
C ASP A 47 13.83 -16.12 -6.24
N LEU A 48 13.55 -15.53 -5.06
CA LEU A 48 12.48 -15.97 -4.17
C LEU A 48 11.13 -15.87 -4.88
N HIS A 49 10.88 -14.74 -5.54
CA HIS A 49 9.63 -14.51 -6.26
C HIS A 49 9.51 -15.42 -7.50
N MET A 50 10.55 -15.51 -8.31
CA MET A 50 10.53 -16.35 -9.51
C MET A 50 10.23 -17.82 -9.17
N ARG A 51 10.88 -18.37 -8.15
CA ARG A 51 10.56 -19.72 -7.65
C ARG A 51 9.12 -19.83 -7.12
N GLY A 52 8.64 -18.80 -6.42
CA GLY A 52 7.25 -18.77 -5.95
C GLY A 52 6.24 -18.81 -7.10
N ALA A 53 6.46 -18.02 -8.14
CA ALA A 53 5.60 -18.00 -9.32
C ALA A 53 5.60 -19.35 -10.06
N GLN A 54 6.77 -19.96 -10.27
CA GLN A 54 6.88 -21.27 -10.86
C GLN A 54 6.23 -22.38 -10.02
N LYS A 55 6.37 -22.30 -8.69
CA LYS A 55 5.71 -23.22 -7.77
C LYS A 55 4.18 -23.10 -7.85
N LEU A 56 3.64 -21.86 -7.86
CA LEU A 56 2.19 -21.66 -7.97
C LEU A 56 1.65 -22.24 -9.28
N TRP A 57 2.35 -21.99 -10.39
CA TRP A 57 2.00 -22.55 -11.70
C TRP A 57 1.92 -24.09 -11.65
N SER A 58 2.93 -24.75 -11.06
CA SER A 58 3.00 -26.20 -10.96
C SER A 58 1.95 -26.82 -10.02
N MET A 59 1.28 -26.01 -9.20
CA MET A 59 0.19 -26.45 -8.33
C MET A 59 -1.17 -26.48 -9.03
N PHE A 60 -1.31 -25.83 -10.17
CA PHE A 60 -2.55 -25.89 -10.93
C PHE A 60 -2.76 -27.27 -11.52
N ARG A 61 -3.97 -27.74 -11.49
CA ARG A 61 -4.33 -29.01 -12.10
C ARG A 61 -4.39 -28.88 -13.61
N PRO A 62 -4.19 -29.97 -14.39
CA PRO A 62 -4.27 -29.92 -15.85
C PRO A 62 -5.60 -29.36 -16.39
N GLU A 63 -6.70 -29.54 -15.66
CA GLU A 63 -8.00 -29.00 -16.01
C GLU A 63 -8.17 -27.50 -15.74
N ASP A 64 -7.30 -26.89 -14.93
CA ASP A 64 -7.35 -25.46 -14.61
C ASP A 64 -6.63 -24.59 -15.64
N ILE A 65 -5.84 -25.21 -16.52
CA ILE A 65 -5.06 -24.53 -17.57
C ILE A 65 -5.31 -25.22 -18.91
N ASP A 66 -5.47 -24.44 -19.99
CA ASP A 66 -5.37 -24.96 -21.36
C ASP A 66 -4.46 -24.08 -22.23
N LYS A 67 -3.87 -24.70 -23.25
CA LYS A 67 -3.03 -24.03 -24.24
C LYS A 67 -3.81 -23.92 -25.55
N ARG A 68 -4.03 -22.68 -26.01
CA ARG A 68 -4.82 -22.45 -27.23
C ARG A 68 -4.34 -21.24 -28.01
N ALA A 69 -4.58 -21.26 -29.32
CA ALA A 69 -4.41 -20.08 -30.16
C ALA A 69 -5.44 -19.02 -29.78
N TYR A 70 -4.97 -17.80 -29.67
CA TYR A 70 -5.80 -16.64 -29.31
C TYR A 70 -5.46 -15.43 -30.19
N GLU A 71 -6.52 -14.74 -30.61
CA GLU A 71 -6.44 -13.42 -31.21
C GLU A 71 -7.20 -12.43 -30.35
N GLY A 72 -6.54 -11.36 -29.90
CA GLY A 72 -7.16 -10.39 -29.01
C GLY A 72 -6.63 -8.98 -29.18
N LEU A 73 -7.43 -8.03 -28.73
CA LEU A 73 -7.13 -6.60 -28.74
C LEU A 73 -6.40 -6.21 -27.46
N TYR A 74 -5.14 -5.84 -27.57
CA TYR A 74 -4.25 -5.65 -26.42
C TYR A 74 -3.83 -4.19 -26.25
N CYS A 75 -4.03 -3.65 -25.06
CA CYS A 75 -3.48 -2.36 -24.69
C CYS A 75 -2.14 -2.51 -23.96
N VAL A 76 -1.05 -2.02 -24.56
CA VAL A 76 0.28 -2.06 -23.98
C VAL A 76 0.39 -1.25 -22.67
N GLY A 77 -0.38 -0.16 -22.55
CA GLY A 77 -0.38 0.68 -21.36
C GLY A 77 -1.04 0.02 -20.15
N CYS A 78 -2.18 -0.66 -20.36
CA CYS A 78 -2.87 -1.43 -19.32
C CYS A 78 -2.24 -2.81 -19.10
N GLU A 79 -1.43 -3.28 -20.05
CA GLU A 79 -0.96 -4.67 -20.13
C GLU A 79 -2.14 -5.66 -20.04
N ALA A 80 -3.25 -5.35 -20.73
CA ALA A 80 -4.49 -6.13 -20.68
C ALA A 80 -5.13 -6.28 -22.07
N PHE A 81 -5.87 -7.38 -22.22
CA PHE A 81 -6.76 -7.57 -23.37
C PHE A 81 -8.12 -6.92 -23.12
N TYR A 82 -8.75 -6.50 -24.21
CA TYR A 82 -10.07 -5.89 -24.20
C TYR A 82 -10.99 -6.62 -25.18
N ALA A 83 -12.26 -6.75 -24.84
CA ALA A 83 -13.31 -7.06 -25.77
C ALA A 83 -13.56 -5.84 -26.68
N GLN A 84 -14.08 -6.06 -27.89
CA GLN A 84 -14.34 -4.97 -28.83
C GLN A 84 -15.32 -3.93 -28.27
N GLU A 85 -16.29 -4.37 -27.49
CA GLU A 85 -17.32 -3.55 -26.83
C GLU A 85 -16.79 -2.66 -25.69
N ASP A 86 -15.66 -3.04 -25.11
CA ASP A 86 -15.01 -2.27 -24.02
C ASP A 86 -14.12 -1.13 -24.56
N LEU A 87 -13.92 -1.05 -25.87
CA LEU A 87 -13.08 -0.04 -26.49
C LEU A 87 -13.88 1.20 -26.86
N LEU A 88 -13.21 2.35 -26.83
CA LEU A 88 -13.74 3.58 -27.38
C LEU A 88 -13.73 3.53 -28.92
N GLU A 89 -14.48 4.45 -29.55
CA GLU A 89 -14.49 4.61 -31.00
C GLU A 89 -13.08 4.72 -31.58
N GLY A 90 -12.81 4.01 -32.67
CA GLY A 90 -11.48 3.92 -33.26
C GLY A 90 -10.55 2.89 -32.61
N ASN A 91 -11.09 1.91 -31.88
CA ASN A 91 -10.33 0.87 -31.16
C ASN A 91 -9.35 1.46 -30.14
N LEU A 92 -9.78 2.50 -29.41
CA LEU A 92 -8.95 3.13 -28.39
C LEU A 92 -9.22 2.53 -27.00
N CYS A 93 -8.15 2.28 -26.25
CA CYS A 93 -8.25 1.90 -24.85
C CYS A 93 -8.93 3.01 -24.02
N PRO A 94 -9.96 2.71 -23.22
CA PRO A 94 -10.68 3.72 -22.43
C PRO A 94 -9.79 4.44 -21.40
N THR A 95 -8.78 3.74 -20.87
CA THR A 95 -7.87 4.30 -19.87
C THR A 95 -6.77 5.15 -20.49
N HIS A 96 -6.11 4.64 -21.54
CA HIS A 96 -4.92 5.28 -22.12
C HIS A 96 -5.23 6.13 -23.37
N LYS A 97 -6.45 6.01 -23.91
CA LYS A 97 -6.90 6.70 -25.15
C LYS A 97 -5.90 6.51 -26.32
N LYS A 98 -5.26 5.34 -26.37
CA LYS A 98 -4.33 4.92 -27.42
C LYS A 98 -4.89 3.68 -28.12
N SER A 99 -4.57 3.50 -29.40
CA SER A 99 -4.97 2.33 -30.18
C SER A 99 -4.45 1.05 -29.52
N VAL A 100 -5.31 0.03 -29.50
CA VAL A 100 -4.92 -1.32 -29.09
C VAL A 100 -4.26 -2.06 -30.25
N GLU A 101 -3.43 -3.05 -29.93
CA GLU A 101 -2.73 -3.90 -30.90
C GLU A 101 -3.46 -5.24 -31.02
N VAL A 102 -3.59 -5.77 -32.25
CA VAL A 102 -4.07 -7.13 -32.47
C VAL A 102 -2.92 -8.11 -32.21
N ILE A 103 -3.09 -8.98 -31.22
CA ILE A 103 -2.12 -10.01 -30.88
C ILE A 103 -2.68 -11.38 -31.27
N LYS A 104 -1.91 -12.13 -32.08
CA LYS A 104 -2.19 -13.53 -32.46
C LYS A 104 -1.08 -14.39 -31.90
N GLU A 105 -1.38 -15.19 -30.89
CA GLU A 105 -0.43 -16.04 -30.18
C GLU A 105 -1.09 -17.34 -29.71
N GLU A 106 -0.30 -18.38 -29.53
CA GLU A 106 -0.70 -19.53 -28.74
C GLU A 106 -0.23 -19.30 -27.30
N ASN A 107 -1.15 -19.26 -26.36
CA ASN A 107 -0.86 -18.97 -24.95
C ASN A 107 -1.55 -19.97 -24.02
N TYR A 108 -1.05 -20.06 -22.80
CA TYR A 108 -1.74 -20.73 -21.70
C TYR A 108 -2.83 -19.84 -21.14
N PHE A 109 -3.99 -20.42 -20.89
CA PHE A 109 -5.16 -19.78 -20.32
C PHE A 109 -5.54 -20.43 -19.00
N PHE A 110 -5.84 -19.62 -18.01
CA PHE A 110 -6.40 -20.07 -16.74
C PHE A 110 -7.94 -20.13 -16.84
N LYS A 111 -8.51 -21.25 -16.40
CA LYS A 111 -9.96 -21.51 -16.42
C LYS A 111 -10.70 -20.72 -15.36
N PHE A 112 -10.62 -19.40 -15.48
CA PHE A 112 -11.21 -18.47 -14.51
C PHE A 112 -12.71 -18.63 -14.37
N SER A 113 -13.41 -18.95 -15.46
CA SER A 113 -14.84 -19.21 -15.51
C SER A 113 -15.28 -20.33 -14.57
N ALA A 114 -14.43 -21.32 -14.28
CA ALA A 114 -14.71 -22.41 -13.37
C ALA A 114 -14.82 -21.99 -11.89
N PHE A 115 -14.30 -20.82 -11.53
CA PHE A 115 -14.26 -20.31 -10.16
C PHE A 115 -15.36 -19.31 -9.82
N GLN A 116 -16.25 -18.97 -10.76
CA GLN A 116 -17.33 -18.01 -10.57
C GLN A 116 -18.15 -18.28 -9.30
N LYS A 117 -18.62 -19.51 -9.12
CA LYS A 117 -19.44 -19.89 -7.97
C LYS A 117 -18.69 -19.71 -6.65
N GLN A 118 -17.44 -20.18 -6.58
CA GLN A 118 -16.61 -20.09 -5.38
C GLN A 118 -16.30 -18.63 -4.99
N LEU A 119 -16.09 -17.75 -5.97
CA LEU A 119 -15.90 -16.33 -5.73
C LEU A 119 -17.16 -15.66 -5.18
N LEU A 120 -18.33 -15.95 -5.74
CA LEU A 120 -19.60 -15.44 -5.22
C LEU A 120 -19.86 -15.91 -3.79
N GLU A 121 -19.61 -17.18 -3.50
CA GLU A 121 -19.68 -17.74 -2.13
C GLU A 121 -18.69 -17.05 -1.17
N LEU A 122 -17.48 -16.71 -1.63
CA LEU A 122 -16.51 -15.95 -0.85
C LEU A 122 -17.07 -14.57 -0.47
N TYR A 123 -17.64 -13.84 -1.42
CA TYR A 123 -18.20 -12.51 -1.16
C TYR A 123 -19.44 -12.53 -0.27
N GLU A 124 -20.25 -13.59 -0.34
CA GLU A 124 -21.42 -13.76 0.52
C GLU A 124 -21.05 -14.03 1.99
N ARG A 125 -20.10 -14.94 2.22
CA ARG A 125 -19.66 -15.30 3.58
C ARG A 125 -18.77 -14.26 4.24
N SER A 126 -18.17 -13.35 3.46
CA SER A 126 -17.20 -12.37 3.93
C SER A 126 -17.60 -10.95 3.47
N PRO A 127 -18.55 -10.28 4.16
CA PRO A 127 -19.09 -8.98 3.74
C PRO A 127 -18.05 -7.85 3.75
N ASN A 128 -16.94 -8.02 4.48
CA ASN A 128 -15.81 -7.08 4.53
C ASN A 128 -14.61 -7.57 3.70
N PHE A 129 -14.83 -8.49 2.76
CA PHE A 129 -13.75 -9.00 1.92
C PHE A 129 -13.16 -7.92 1.01
N VAL A 130 -13.99 -7.01 0.49
CA VAL A 130 -13.55 -5.84 -0.28
C VAL A 130 -14.07 -4.57 0.38
N ILE A 131 -13.20 -3.63 0.62
CA ILE A 131 -13.51 -2.32 1.19
C ILE A 131 -13.14 -1.23 0.18
N PRO A 132 -14.02 -0.23 -0.06
CA PRO A 132 -15.36 -0.05 0.52
C PRO A 132 -16.41 -0.99 -0.08
N ASN A 133 -17.58 -1.06 0.56
CA ASN A 133 -18.67 -1.94 0.14
C ASN A 133 -19.16 -1.65 -1.31
N SER A 134 -19.04 -0.43 -1.80
CA SER A 134 -19.33 -0.09 -3.20
C SER A 134 -18.47 -0.93 -4.16
N ARG A 135 -17.21 -1.17 -3.83
CA ARG A 135 -16.29 -2.00 -4.62
C ARG A 135 -16.59 -3.50 -4.48
N LEU A 136 -17.04 -3.94 -3.31
CA LEU A 136 -17.57 -5.30 -3.16
C LEU A 136 -18.78 -5.54 -4.06
N ASN A 137 -19.70 -4.59 -4.15
CA ASN A 137 -20.86 -4.69 -5.03
C ASN A 137 -20.47 -4.67 -6.51
N GLU A 138 -19.49 -3.84 -6.89
CA GLU A 138 -18.94 -3.79 -8.24
C GLU A 138 -18.35 -5.13 -8.67
N ILE A 139 -17.46 -5.71 -7.85
CA ILE A 139 -16.84 -6.99 -8.18
C ILE A 139 -17.83 -8.16 -8.14
N ARG A 140 -18.80 -8.14 -7.23
CA ARG A 140 -19.88 -9.14 -7.18
C ARG A 140 -20.72 -9.10 -8.46
N THR A 141 -21.05 -7.92 -8.94
CA THR A 141 -21.79 -7.72 -10.21
C THR A 141 -20.96 -8.24 -11.39
N PHE A 142 -19.68 -7.86 -11.46
CA PHE A 142 -18.78 -8.34 -12.51
C PHE A 142 -18.69 -9.87 -12.55
N VAL A 143 -18.46 -10.51 -11.41
CA VAL A 143 -18.37 -11.97 -11.32
C VAL A 143 -19.72 -12.62 -11.63
N GLY A 144 -20.83 -12.01 -11.19
CA GLY A 144 -22.19 -12.52 -11.43
C GLY A 144 -22.62 -12.53 -12.91
N GLN A 145 -22.07 -11.63 -13.73
CA GLN A 145 -22.34 -11.56 -15.16
C GLN A 145 -21.71 -12.71 -15.98
N GLY A 146 -20.82 -13.46 -15.38
CA GLY A 146 -20.03 -14.51 -16.03
C GLY A 146 -18.56 -14.14 -16.14
N LEU A 147 -17.70 -15.14 -16.03
CA LEU A 147 -16.24 -14.96 -16.11
C LEU A 147 -15.69 -15.60 -17.36
N GLU A 148 -14.77 -14.93 -18.01
CA GLU A 148 -14.02 -15.42 -19.15
C GLU A 148 -12.61 -15.86 -18.73
N ASP A 149 -12.15 -16.98 -19.31
CA ASP A 149 -10.79 -17.45 -19.10
C ASP A 149 -9.77 -16.45 -19.64
N PHE A 150 -8.68 -16.21 -18.93
CA PHE A 150 -7.67 -15.23 -19.31
C PHE A 150 -6.30 -15.84 -19.53
N SER A 151 -5.52 -15.23 -20.42
CA SER A 151 -4.16 -15.65 -20.72
C SER A 151 -3.23 -15.43 -19.53
N ILE A 152 -2.46 -16.46 -19.15
CA ILE A 152 -1.45 -16.44 -18.09
C ILE A 152 -0.02 -16.58 -18.61
N SER A 153 0.17 -16.64 -19.94
CA SER A 153 1.50 -16.69 -20.57
C SER A 153 1.62 -15.79 -21.80
N ARG A 154 2.85 -15.64 -22.26
CA ARG A 154 3.26 -14.97 -23.49
C ARG A 154 4.37 -15.74 -24.17
N LEU A 155 4.50 -15.62 -25.49
CA LEU A 155 5.64 -16.16 -26.22
C LEU A 155 6.94 -15.46 -25.78
N ALA A 156 7.94 -16.23 -25.38
CA ALA A 156 9.26 -15.74 -24.99
C ALA A 156 9.94 -14.95 -26.12
N SER A 157 9.70 -15.31 -27.40
CA SER A 157 10.22 -14.60 -28.57
C SER A 157 9.70 -13.16 -28.69
N LYS A 158 8.49 -12.86 -28.15
CA LYS A 158 7.89 -11.52 -28.12
C LYS A 158 8.12 -10.79 -26.81
N MET A 159 8.36 -11.51 -25.73
CA MET A 159 8.63 -10.98 -24.41
C MET A 159 9.80 -11.73 -23.75
N PRO A 160 11.05 -11.42 -24.18
CA PRO A 160 12.23 -12.16 -23.74
C PRO A 160 12.57 -11.93 -22.25
N TRP A 161 11.92 -10.98 -21.62
CA TRP A 161 12.14 -10.60 -20.22
C TRP A 161 10.90 -10.92 -19.37
N GLY A 162 10.83 -12.14 -18.86
CA GLY A 162 9.74 -12.66 -18.02
C GLY A 162 10.18 -13.91 -17.27
N ILE A 163 9.34 -14.42 -16.38
CA ILE A 163 9.56 -15.67 -15.66
C ILE A 163 9.22 -16.83 -16.60
N PRO A 164 10.14 -17.76 -16.89
CA PRO A 164 9.85 -18.91 -17.74
C PRO A 164 8.72 -19.76 -17.17
N VAL A 165 7.82 -20.22 -18.04
CA VAL A 165 6.80 -21.21 -17.69
C VAL A 165 7.51 -22.56 -17.41
N PRO A 166 7.18 -23.27 -16.32
CA PRO A 166 7.73 -24.59 -16.06
C PRO A 166 7.49 -25.53 -17.25
N ASP A 167 8.53 -26.28 -17.63
CA ASP A 167 8.54 -27.26 -18.71
C ASP A 167 8.23 -26.73 -20.13
N ASP A 168 8.12 -25.40 -20.31
CA ASP A 168 7.94 -24.76 -21.62
C ASP A 168 8.75 -23.47 -21.76
N SER A 169 9.98 -23.58 -22.22
CA SER A 169 10.90 -22.45 -22.43
C SER A 169 10.47 -21.48 -23.54
N ASN A 170 9.48 -21.85 -24.37
CA ASN A 170 8.96 -20.98 -25.43
C ASN A 170 7.97 -19.94 -24.86
N HIS A 171 7.56 -20.09 -23.58
CA HIS A 171 6.63 -19.19 -22.92
C HIS A 171 7.22 -18.59 -21.64
N VAL A 172 6.82 -17.37 -21.37
CA VAL A 172 7.03 -16.68 -20.09
C VAL A 172 5.68 -16.36 -19.45
N MET A 173 5.65 -16.23 -18.13
CA MET A 173 4.44 -15.89 -17.40
C MET A 173 3.96 -14.50 -17.78
N TYR A 174 2.65 -14.34 -17.85
CA TYR A 174 2.00 -13.06 -18.08
C TYR A 174 2.03 -12.21 -16.80
N VAL A 175 2.16 -10.90 -16.97
CA VAL A 175 2.38 -9.95 -15.87
C VAL A 175 1.36 -10.07 -14.72
N TRP A 176 0.08 -10.32 -15.00
CA TRP A 176 -0.93 -10.45 -13.94
C TRP A 176 -0.84 -11.79 -13.20
N PHE A 177 -0.35 -12.84 -13.85
CA PHE A 177 -0.01 -14.07 -13.13
C PHE A 177 1.22 -13.84 -12.24
N ASP A 178 2.29 -13.34 -12.82
CA ASP A 178 3.56 -13.05 -12.16
C ASP A 178 3.37 -12.09 -10.99
N ALA A 179 2.88 -10.88 -11.25
CA ALA A 179 2.82 -9.82 -10.26
C ALA A 179 1.99 -10.18 -9.01
N LEU A 180 0.87 -10.90 -9.15
CA LEU A 180 0.00 -11.24 -8.03
C LEU A 180 0.63 -12.22 -7.03
N VAL A 181 1.58 -13.05 -7.48
CA VAL A 181 2.31 -13.99 -6.61
C VAL A 181 3.20 -13.29 -5.58
N ASN A 182 3.52 -12.00 -5.79
CA ASN A 182 4.35 -11.26 -4.84
C ASN A 182 3.78 -11.25 -3.41
N TYR A 183 2.45 -11.26 -3.25
CA TYR A 183 1.81 -11.25 -1.94
C TYR A 183 2.13 -12.47 -1.07
N ILE A 184 2.47 -13.60 -1.69
CA ILE A 184 2.87 -14.81 -0.96
C ILE A 184 4.38 -15.06 -1.03
N SER A 185 5.04 -14.75 -2.15
CA SER A 185 6.48 -14.93 -2.27
C SER A 185 7.26 -14.00 -1.33
N ALA A 186 6.80 -12.75 -1.12
CA ALA A 186 7.40 -11.80 -0.20
C ALA A 186 7.48 -12.28 1.25
N ILE A 187 6.62 -13.22 1.63
CA ILE A 187 6.56 -13.80 2.98
C ILE A 187 7.03 -15.26 3.02
N GLY A 188 7.83 -15.68 2.04
CA GLY A 188 8.54 -16.97 2.07
C GLY A 188 7.82 -18.16 1.44
N TRP A 189 6.76 -17.93 0.65
CA TRP A 189 6.01 -19.00 -0.02
C TRP A 189 6.88 -19.99 -0.80
N SER A 190 7.96 -19.56 -1.41
CA SER A 190 8.81 -20.40 -2.27
C SER A 190 9.88 -21.20 -1.54
N SER A 191 10.16 -20.92 -0.25
CA SER A 191 11.35 -21.41 0.45
C SER A 191 11.29 -22.87 0.91
N ALA A 192 10.11 -23.51 0.86
CA ALA A 192 9.99 -24.94 1.16
C ALA A 192 9.67 -25.74 -0.12
N VAL A 193 10.63 -26.47 -0.64
CA VAL A 193 10.38 -27.59 -1.55
C VAL A 193 10.07 -28.80 -0.66
N PRO A 194 8.84 -29.37 -0.67
CA PRO A 194 8.60 -30.66 -0.03
C PRO A 194 9.44 -31.72 -0.77
N GLY A 195 10.50 -32.24 -0.14
CA GLY A 195 11.28 -33.36 -0.65
C GLY A 195 12.71 -33.10 -1.16
N ALA A 196 13.26 -31.91 -0.99
CA ALA A 196 14.71 -31.74 -1.12
C ALA A 196 15.39 -32.30 0.13
N ASP A 197 15.66 -33.60 0.12
CA ASP A 197 16.50 -34.29 1.09
C ASP A 197 17.90 -33.66 1.04
N THR A 198 18.32 -33.03 2.12
CA THR A 198 19.63 -32.41 2.29
C THR A 198 20.78 -33.43 2.45
N SER A 199 20.55 -34.69 2.07
CA SER A 199 21.49 -35.80 2.21
C SER A 199 22.20 -36.25 0.92
N ARG A 200 22.26 -35.42 -0.15
CA ARG A 200 23.14 -35.71 -1.29
C ARG A 200 24.13 -34.58 -1.53
N SER A 201 25.18 -34.58 -0.73
CA SER A 201 26.49 -34.09 -1.09
C SER A 201 27.16 -35.13 -2.00
N GLU A 202 27.15 -34.92 -3.33
CA GLU A 202 28.19 -35.35 -4.24
C GLU A 202 27.94 -34.72 -5.61
N ALA A 203 28.75 -33.70 -5.88
CA ALA A 203 28.83 -33.08 -7.21
C ALA A 203 29.66 -33.93 -8.16
N PRO A 204 29.24 -34.12 -9.41
CA PRO A 204 30.18 -34.53 -10.46
C PRO A 204 30.98 -33.30 -10.89
N SER A 205 32.29 -33.47 -10.81
CA SER A 205 33.31 -32.53 -11.28
C SER A 205 33.19 -32.27 -12.78
N GLY A 206 33.13 -31.01 -13.18
CA GLY A 206 33.52 -30.57 -14.49
C GLY A 206 32.51 -29.68 -15.22
N ALA A 207 32.50 -28.38 -14.91
CA ALA A 207 32.45 -27.27 -15.88
C ALA A 207 32.55 -25.97 -15.10
N CYS A 208 33.69 -25.31 -15.24
CA CYS A 208 33.96 -24.00 -14.65
C CYS A 208 33.12 -22.93 -15.36
N VAL A 209 32.10 -22.43 -14.70
CA VAL A 209 31.53 -21.11 -14.98
C VAL A 209 31.73 -20.28 -13.70
N GLN A 210 32.68 -19.36 -13.80
CA GLN A 210 32.91 -18.37 -12.77
C GLN A 210 31.67 -17.49 -12.66
N ALA A 211 30.77 -17.81 -11.73
CA ALA A 211 29.80 -16.86 -11.24
C ALA A 211 30.53 -15.90 -10.30
N SER A 212 30.69 -14.66 -10.75
CA SER A 212 31.12 -13.55 -9.93
C SER A 212 30.19 -13.47 -8.71
N ARG A 213 30.77 -13.67 -7.52
CA ARG A 213 30.17 -13.32 -6.24
C ARG A 213 29.93 -11.81 -6.29
N SER A 214 28.68 -11.39 -6.54
CA SER A 214 28.25 -10.10 -6.11
C SER A 214 28.04 -10.20 -4.60
N ASP A 215 28.82 -9.43 -3.86
CA ASP A 215 28.67 -9.25 -2.42
C ASP A 215 27.23 -8.82 -2.12
N SER A 216 26.44 -9.76 -1.59
CA SER A 216 25.18 -9.43 -0.95
C SER A 216 25.56 -8.68 0.33
N VAL A 217 25.46 -7.37 0.28
CA VAL A 217 25.36 -6.53 1.47
C VAL A 217 24.19 -7.12 2.26
N GLY A 218 24.46 -7.63 3.44
CA GLY A 218 23.46 -8.21 4.31
C GLY A 218 22.56 -7.11 4.85
N ASP A 219 21.44 -6.90 4.15
CA ASP A 219 20.34 -6.11 4.66
C ASP A 219 19.74 -6.88 5.84
N GLY A 220 19.60 -6.20 6.96
CA GLY A 220 19.18 -6.76 8.26
C GLY A 220 17.75 -7.31 8.32
N HIS A 221 17.23 -7.80 7.20
CA HIS A 221 15.92 -8.47 7.11
C HIS A 221 16.05 -9.90 7.65
N GLY A 222 15.23 -10.23 8.64
CA GLY A 222 15.12 -11.59 9.16
C GLY A 222 14.90 -12.59 8.03
N VAL A 223 15.48 -13.79 8.15
CA VAL A 223 15.36 -14.84 7.13
C VAL A 223 13.87 -15.11 6.85
N VAL A 224 13.42 -14.72 5.65
CA VAL A 224 12.07 -15.01 5.18
C VAL A 224 12.03 -16.47 4.71
N ASP A 225 11.27 -17.30 5.43
CA ASP A 225 11.16 -18.74 5.19
C ASP A 225 9.67 -19.20 5.14
N SER A 226 9.46 -20.50 4.97
CA SER A 226 8.12 -21.08 4.94
C SER A 226 7.32 -20.90 6.23
N ASN A 227 7.99 -20.71 7.38
CA ASN A 227 7.31 -20.44 8.65
C ASN A 227 6.75 -19.01 8.66
N THR A 228 7.45 -18.06 8.00
CA THR A 228 6.97 -16.70 7.82
C THR A 228 5.67 -16.69 7.01
N PHE A 229 5.61 -17.45 5.89
CA PHE A 229 4.36 -17.65 5.12
C PHE A 229 3.25 -18.25 5.97
N LYS A 230 3.53 -19.36 6.69
CA LYS A 230 2.55 -20.02 7.55
C LYS A 230 1.99 -19.05 8.60
N LYS A 231 2.86 -18.31 9.27
CA LYS A 231 2.48 -17.31 10.27
C LYS A 231 1.58 -16.24 9.66
N TRP A 232 2.05 -15.54 8.63
CA TRP A 232 1.37 -14.35 8.12
C TRP A 232 0.18 -14.64 7.18
N TRP A 233 0.16 -15.80 6.52
CA TRP A 233 -0.94 -16.15 5.62
C TRP A 233 -2.02 -16.99 6.30
N ASN A 234 -1.63 -17.96 7.15
CA ASN A 234 -2.55 -18.91 7.73
C ASN A 234 -2.92 -18.60 9.19
N GLU A 235 -1.92 -18.34 10.06
CA GLU A 235 -2.13 -18.30 11.52
C GLU A 235 -2.68 -16.96 12.01
N THR A 236 -2.32 -15.83 11.37
CA THR A 236 -2.81 -14.48 11.74
C THR A 236 -4.15 -14.13 11.11
N GLY A 237 -4.81 -15.08 10.45
CA GLY A 237 -6.11 -14.87 9.80
C GLY A 237 -6.03 -14.27 8.40
N GLY A 238 -4.86 -14.31 7.77
CA GLY A 238 -4.62 -13.87 6.40
C GLY A 238 -4.12 -12.43 6.28
N VAL A 239 -3.82 -12.03 5.05
CA VAL A 239 -3.25 -10.72 4.74
C VAL A 239 -4.32 -9.75 4.25
N VAL A 240 -4.07 -8.46 4.53
CA VAL A 240 -4.82 -7.33 3.98
C VAL A 240 -4.02 -6.75 2.82
N GLN A 241 -4.66 -6.58 1.67
CA GLN A 241 -4.03 -6.04 0.46
C GLN A 241 -4.59 -4.67 0.15
N TYR A 242 -3.71 -3.73 -0.22
CA TYR A 242 -4.08 -2.40 -0.70
C TYR A 242 -3.80 -2.28 -2.19
N CYS A 243 -4.74 -1.74 -2.95
CA CYS A 243 -4.53 -1.45 -4.36
C CYS A 243 -5.44 -0.34 -4.87
N GLY A 244 -5.02 0.31 -5.95
CA GLY A 244 -5.87 1.28 -6.65
C GLY A 244 -7.07 0.61 -7.34
N LYS A 245 -8.12 1.36 -7.56
CA LYS A 245 -9.39 0.86 -8.12
C LYS A 245 -9.27 0.21 -9.50
N ASP A 246 -8.24 0.53 -10.27
CA ASP A 246 -7.94 -0.11 -11.56
C ASP A 246 -7.48 -1.57 -11.42
N ASN A 247 -7.11 -2.00 -10.22
CA ASN A 247 -6.70 -3.37 -9.92
C ASN A 247 -7.78 -4.21 -9.22
N LEU A 248 -9.00 -3.70 -9.09
CA LEU A 248 -10.09 -4.40 -8.39
C LEU A 248 -10.31 -5.83 -8.92
N ARG A 249 -10.44 -6.00 -10.25
CA ARG A 249 -10.70 -7.31 -10.87
C ARG A 249 -9.54 -8.28 -10.64
N GLN A 250 -8.30 -7.79 -10.76
CA GLN A 250 -7.09 -8.60 -10.56
C GLN A 250 -6.96 -9.06 -9.10
N GLN A 251 -7.17 -8.17 -8.16
CA GLN A 251 -6.96 -8.44 -6.74
C GLN A 251 -8.13 -9.24 -6.12
N ALA A 252 -9.35 -8.81 -6.36
CA ALA A 252 -10.51 -9.36 -5.68
C ALA A 252 -11.13 -10.58 -6.37
N ALA A 253 -10.81 -10.84 -7.66
CA ALA A 253 -11.33 -11.98 -8.38
C ALA A 253 -10.23 -12.88 -8.96
N MET A 254 -9.37 -12.38 -9.86
CA MET A 254 -8.37 -13.21 -10.54
C MET A 254 -7.40 -13.86 -9.54
N TRP A 255 -6.82 -13.08 -8.63
CA TRP A 255 -5.90 -13.56 -7.61
C TRP A 255 -6.56 -14.59 -6.68
N GLN A 256 -7.78 -14.33 -6.25
CA GLN A 256 -8.50 -15.24 -5.38
C GLN A 256 -8.80 -16.58 -6.05
N ALA A 257 -9.18 -16.56 -7.32
CA ALA A 257 -9.37 -17.78 -8.11
C ALA A 257 -8.07 -18.58 -8.28
N MET A 258 -6.94 -17.88 -8.50
CA MET A 258 -5.62 -18.53 -8.60
C MET A 258 -5.22 -19.19 -7.26
N LEU A 259 -5.47 -18.52 -6.14
CA LEU A 259 -5.27 -19.12 -4.80
C LEU A 259 -6.14 -20.36 -4.59
N MET A 260 -7.43 -20.29 -4.95
CA MET A 260 -8.36 -21.42 -4.86
C MET A 260 -7.91 -22.59 -5.74
N ALA A 261 -7.46 -22.34 -6.96
CA ALA A 261 -6.93 -23.37 -7.88
C ALA A 261 -5.69 -24.05 -7.30
N ALA A 262 -4.83 -23.31 -6.62
CA ALA A 262 -3.66 -23.84 -5.92
C ALA A 262 -3.96 -24.48 -4.56
N GLY A 263 -5.22 -24.51 -4.12
CA GLY A 263 -5.61 -25.03 -2.80
C GLY A 263 -5.15 -24.14 -1.63
N LEU A 264 -4.90 -22.85 -1.89
CA LEU A 264 -4.51 -21.88 -0.89
C LEU A 264 -5.72 -21.09 -0.37
N THR A 265 -5.64 -20.65 0.88
CA THR A 265 -6.66 -19.78 1.47
C THR A 265 -6.69 -18.43 0.74
N PRO A 266 -7.87 -17.87 0.40
CA PRO A 266 -7.99 -16.50 -0.10
C PRO A 266 -7.44 -15.45 0.88
N SER A 267 -7.17 -14.26 0.36
CA SER A 267 -6.78 -13.11 1.18
C SER A 267 -7.85 -12.77 2.23
N LYS A 268 -7.47 -12.08 3.30
CA LYS A 268 -8.42 -11.68 4.36
C LYS A 268 -9.32 -10.54 3.89
N THR A 269 -8.72 -9.48 3.36
CA THR A 269 -9.43 -8.26 2.93
C THR A 269 -8.65 -7.56 1.83
N ILE A 270 -9.36 -6.99 0.87
CA ILE A 270 -8.81 -6.18 -0.21
C ILE A 270 -9.32 -4.73 -0.04
N ILE A 271 -8.41 -3.81 0.18
CA ILE A 271 -8.70 -2.38 0.29
C ILE A 271 -8.50 -1.74 -1.08
N ILE A 272 -9.53 -1.08 -1.56
CA ILE A 272 -9.55 -0.44 -2.89
C ILE A 272 -9.53 1.07 -2.73
N ASP A 273 -8.40 1.67 -3.06
CA ASP A 273 -8.19 3.10 -2.94
C ASP A 273 -8.64 3.84 -4.21
N GLY A 274 -9.10 5.09 -4.00
CA GLY A 274 -9.34 6.04 -5.06
C GLY A 274 -8.03 6.52 -5.71
N PHE A 275 -8.15 7.17 -6.86
CA PHE A 275 -6.96 7.77 -7.50
C PHE A 275 -6.62 9.13 -6.89
N VAL A 276 -5.34 9.40 -6.75
CA VAL A 276 -4.84 10.77 -6.61
C VAL A 276 -4.83 11.39 -8.00
N THR A 277 -5.65 12.42 -8.20
CA THR A 277 -5.81 13.10 -9.48
C THR A 277 -5.20 14.49 -9.44
N GLY A 278 -4.96 15.08 -10.59
CA GLY A 278 -4.64 16.50 -10.71
C GLY A 278 -5.87 17.38 -10.56
N GLU A 279 -5.71 18.66 -10.81
CA GLU A 279 -6.79 19.63 -10.82
C GLU A 279 -7.93 19.21 -11.76
N GLY A 280 -9.18 19.45 -11.35
CA GLY A 280 -10.37 19.07 -12.12
C GLY A 280 -10.62 17.56 -12.22
N GLY A 281 -9.96 16.73 -11.38
CA GLY A 281 -10.13 15.27 -11.39
C GLY A 281 -9.40 14.57 -12.55
N ILE A 282 -8.49 15.27 -13.23
CA ILE A 282 -7.75 14.72 -14.37
C ILE A 282 -6.66 13.78 -13.84
N LYS A 283 -6.57 12.57 -14.41
CA LYS A 283 -5.53 11.60 -14.05
C LYS A 283 -4.13 12.23 -14.25
N MET A 284 -3.29 12.14 -13.23
CA MET A 284 -1.90 12.60 -13.34
C MET A 284 -1.12 11.74 -14.35
N SER A 285 -0.39 12.39 -15.24
CA SER A 285 0.50 11.72 -16.17
C SER A 285 1.71 12.59 -16.55
N LYS A 286 2.86 11.96 -16.77
CA LYS A 286 4.07 12.67 -17.23
C LYS A 286 3.84 13.41 -18.56
N SER A 287 3.00 12.86 -19.44
CA SER A 287 2.70 13.46 -20.74
C SER A 287 1.83 14.72 -20.65
N LEU A 288 1.08 14.91 -19.56
CA LEU A 288 0.28 16.11 -19.30
C LEU A 288 1.03 17.14 -18.45
N GLY A 289 2.20 16.79 -17.92
CA GLY A 289 2.99 17.68 -17.06
C GLY A 289 2.33 18.03 -15.72
N ASN A 290 1.29 17.26 -15.31
CA ASN A 290 0.50 17.50 -14.09
C ASN A 290 0.85 16.53 -12.95
N THR A 291 2.01 15.86 -13.03
CA THR A 291 2.50 14.99 -11.97
C THR A 291 3.15 15.80 -10.86
N ILE A 292 2.91 15.41 -9.63
CA ILE A 292 3.55 15.98 -8.44
C ILE A 292 4.61 14.99 -7.97
N ASN A 293 5.82 15.50 -7.74
CA ASN A 293 6.91 14.71 -7.21
C ASN A 293 6.86 14.73 -5.67
N PRO A 294 6.57 13.61 -5.01
CA PRO A 294 6.49 13.58 -3.55
C PRO A 294 7.82 13.87 -2.87
N LEU A 295 8.96 13.56 -3.50
CA LEU A 295 10.29 13.86 -2.94
C LEU A 295 10.55 15.36 -2.83
N GLU A 296 10.05 16.15 -3.76
CA GLU A 296 10.16 17.62 -3.69
C GLU A 296 9.33 18.18 -2.53
N LEU A 297 8.14 17.62 -2.30
CA LEU A 297 7.31 17.99 -1.15
C LEU A 297 7.97 17.60 0.17
N VAL A 298 8.53 16.39 0.28
CA VAL A 298 9.27 15.97 1.47
C VAL A 298 10.46 16.89 1.73
N LYS A 299 11.19 17.27 0.70
CA LYS A 299 12.34 18.17 0.84
C LYS A 299 11.94 19.57 1.32
N GLU A 300 10.82 20.09 0.84
CA GLU A 300 10.37 21.46 1.16
C GLU A 300 9.61 21.54 2.49
N TYR A 301 8.74 20.56 2.79
CA TYR A 301 7.80 20.60 3.92
C TYR A 301 8.05 19.53 4.99
N GLY A 302 8.93 18.58 4.73
CA GLY A 302 9.19 17.44 5.61
C GLY A 302 8.23 16.27 5.40
N THR A 303 8.69 15.08 5.80
CA THR A 303 7.98 13.80 5.68
C THR A 303 6.59 13.84 6.34
N ASP A 304 6.51 14.33 7.56
CA ASP A 304 5.27 14.34 8.35
C ASP A 304 4.17 15.18 7.71
N ALA A 305 4.52 16.30 7.07
CA ALA A 305 3.55 17.14 6.37
C ALA A 305 2.95 16.42 5.14
N VAL A 306 3.76 15.67 4.41
CA VAL A 306 3.29 14.87 3.27
C VAL A 306 2.40 13.73 3.74
N ARG A 307 2.81 12.99 4.79
CA ARG A 307 2.02 11.93 5.41
C ARG A 307 0.67 12.44 5.92
N TYR A 308 0.70 13.56 6.65
CA TYR A 308 -0.52 14.23 7.10
C TYR A 308 -1.49 14.49 5.95
N TYR A 309 -1.01 15.11 4.87
CA TYR A 309 -1.86 15.49 3.75
C TYR A 309 -2.47 14.27 3.06
N VAL A 310 -1.66 13.24 2.79
CA VAL A 310 -2.12 12.00 2.15
C VAL A 310 -3.16 11.29 3.01
N VAL A 311 -2.94 11.21 4.32
CA VAL A 311 -3.82 10.46 5.22
C VAL A 311 -5.12 11.21 5.53
N ARG A 312 -5.06 12.55 5.68
CA ARG A 312 -6.21 13.33 6.15
C ARG A 312 -6.96 14.07 5.06
N GLU A 313 -6.24 14.67 4.10
CA GLU A 313 -6.86 15.56 3.11
C GLU A 313 -7.32 14.82 1.85
N LEU A 314 -6.77 13.61 1.60
CA LEU A 314 -7.22 12.76 0.50
C LEU A 314 -8.23 11.73 1.02
N SER A 315 -9.30 11.51 0.25
CA SER A 315 -10.22 10.41 0.54
C SER A 315 -9.52 9.07 0.26
N PRO A 316 -9.59 8.09 1.16
CA PRO A 316 -9.00 6.78 0.89
C PRO A 316 -9.74 6.02 -0.22
N PHE A 317 -11.05 6.22 -0.38
CA PHE A 317 -11.90 5.38 -1.23
C PHE A 317 -12.41 6.07 -2.51
N GLU A 318 -12.30 7.40 -2.58
CA GLU A 318 -12.77 8.20 -3.71
C GLU A 318 -11.60 8.94 -4.36
N ASP A 319 -11.76 9.28 -5.64
CA ASP A 319 -10.76 10.07 -6.35
C ASP A 319 -10.59 11.43 -5.69
N SER A 320 -9.37 11.79 -5.39
CA SER A 320 -9.04 13.03 -4.69
C SER A 320 -8.08 13.89 -5.49
N PRO A 321 -8.43 15.17 -5.78
CA PRO A 321 -7.53 16.08 -6.46
C PRO A 321 -6.44 16.57 -5.51
N PHE A 322 -5.20 16.35 -5.90
CA PHE A 322 -4.02 16.92 -5.25
C PHE A 322 -3.50 18.12 -6.06
N THR A 323 -3.40 19.26 -5.42
CA THR A 323 -2.71 20.43 -5.97
C THR A 323 -1.75 21.01 -4.92
N ILE A 324 -0.67 21.67 -5.38
CA ILE A 324 0.30 22.31 -4.47
C ILE A 324 -0.37 23.41 -3.64
N GLU A 325 -1.32 24.13 -4.21
CA GLU A 325 -2.07 25.16 -3.51
C GLU A 325 -2.88 24.58 -2.35
N LYS A 326 -3.68 23.55 -2.59
CA LYS A 326 -4.44 22.86 -1.52
C LYS A 326 -3.53 22.29 -0.43
N PHE A 327 -2.37 21.75 -0.85
CA PHE A 327 -1.39 21.26 0.11
C PHE A 327 -0.88 22.40 1.02
N LYS A 328 -0.49 23.55 0.43
CA LYS A 328 -0.03 24.72 1.20
C LYS A 328 -1.09 25.27 2.13
N ASP A 329 -2.33 25.34 1.66
CA ASP A 329 -3.46 25.82 2.47
C ASP A 329 -3.70 24.90 3.67
N ALA A 330 -3.73 23.59 3.46
CA ALA A 330 -3.89 22.59 4.53
C ALA A 330 -2.70 22.64 5.52
N TYR A 331 -1.46 22.71 5.02
CA TYR A 331 -0.26 22.85 5.84
C TYR A 331 -0.35 24.07 6.75
N ASN A 332 -0.67 25.25 6.19
CA ASN A 332 -0.76 26.48 6.95
C ASN A 332 -1.91 26.45 7.96
N ALA A 333 -3.09 26.01 7.55
CA ALA A 333 -4.28 26.00 8.41
C ALA A 333 -4.17 25.00 9.56
N HIS A 334 -3.76 23.78 9.26
CA HIS A 334 -3.86 22.67 10.20
C HIS A 334 -2.56 22.33 10.94
N LEU A 335 -1.41 22.47 10.28
CA LEU A 335 -0.12 22.18 10.91
C LEU A 335 0.48 23.41 11.56
N ALA A 336 0.75 24.48 10.80
CA ALA A 336 1.39 25.65 11.35
C ALA A 336 0.50 26.42 12.33
N ASN A 337 -0.67 26.87 11.87
CA ASN A 337 -1.60 27.69 12.69
C ASN A 337 -2.49 26.85 13.61
N GLY A 338 -2.71 25.58 13.30
CA GLY A 338 -3.45 24.63 14.15
C GLY A 338 -2.56 24.02 15.22
N LEU A 339 -2.01 22.83 14.90
CA LEU A 339 -1.21 22.02 15.85
C LEU A 339 0.01 22.78 16.40
N GLY A 340 0.82 23.38 15.52
CA GLY A 340 2.07 24.06 15.92
C GLY A 340 1.81 25.24 16.87
N ASN A 341 0.79 26.05 16.57
CA ASN A 341 0.41 27.17 17.44
C ASN A 341 -0.15 26.67 18.79
N LEU A 342 -0.97 25.60 18.79
CA LEU A 342 -1.50 25.00 20.02
C LEU A 342 -0.36 24.52 20.93
N VAL A 343 0.58 23.73 20.38
CA VAL A 343 1.77 23.23 21.08
C VAL A 343 2.56 24.41 21.68
N SER A 344 2.89 25.40 20.86
CA SER A 344 3.67 26.56 21.28
C SER A 344 3.00 27.34 22.43
N ARG A 345 1.69 27.55 22.34
CA ARG A 345 0.90 28.27 23.39
C ARG A 345 0.87 27.51 24.70
N ILE A 346 0.59 26.20 24.68
CA ILE A 346 0.53 25.37 25.88
C ILE A 346 1.92 25.30 26.54
N MET A 347 2.96 24.97 25.77
CA MET A 347 4.32 24.87 26.28
C MET A 347 4.83 26.20 26.88
N LYS A 348 4.51 27.33 26.23
CA LYS A 348 4.86 28.64 26.74
C LYS A 348 4.16 28.97 28.07
N MET A 349 2.89 28.58 28.25
CA MET A 349 2.18 28.70 29.50
C MET A 349 2.77 27.81 30.61
N ALA A 350 3.09 26.56 30.28
CA ALA A 350 3.68 25.59 31.20
C ALA A 350 5.04 26.08 31.71
N THR A 351 5.98 26.33 30.80
CA THR A 351 7.34 26.78 31.13
C THR A 351 7.35 28.12 31.84
N GLY A 352 6.53 29.09 31.38
CA GLY A 352 6.48 30.43 31.97
C GLY A 352 5.91 30.47 33.41
N ASN A 353 5.19 29.44 33.83
CA ASN A 353 4.60 29.34 35.17
C ASN A 353 5.17 28.20 36.01
N GLY A 354 6.19 27.47 35.51
CA GLY A 354 6.81 26.36 36.24
C GLY A 354 5.87 25.18 36.47
N VAL A 355 4.93 24.94 35.53
CA VAL A 355 4.01 23.80 35.57
C VAL A 355 4.60 22.68 34.74
N GLY A 356 4.97 21.57 35.36
CA GLY A 356 5.53 20.38 34.71
C GLY A 356 4.48 19.30 34.43
N PHE A 357 4.80 18.44 33.48
CA PHE A 357 4.00 17.27 33.18
C PHE A 357 4.13 16.19 34.27
N LYS A 358 3.02 15.52 34.58
CA LYS A 358 2.96 14.43 35.55
C LYS A 358 2.40 13.19 34.90
N PHE A 359 3.25 12.23 34.59
CA PHE A 359 2.88 11.00 33.88
C PHE A 359 1.79 10.18 34.60
N GLU A 360 1.78 10.21 35.94
CA GLU A 360 0.76 9.51 36.74
C GLU A 360 -0.68 9.94 36.42
N LEU A 361 -0.85 11.16 35.86
CA LEU A 361 -2.13 11.66 35.44
C LEU A 361 -2.61 11.13 34.09
N VAL A 362 -1.72 10.54 33.27
CA VAL A 362 -2.10 9.97 31.94
C VAL A 362 -3.06 8.79 32.09
N GLY A 363 -2.89 7.98 33.15
CA GLY A 363 -3.84 6.91 33.50
C GLY A 363 -5.26 7.38 33.79
N THR A 364 -5.49 8.71 33.82
CA THR A 364 -6.80 9.31 33.99
C THR A 364 -7.52 9.68 32.69
N ILE A 365 -7.07 9.16 31.53
CA ILE A 365 -7.69 9.40 30.19
C ILE A 365 -9.20 9.21 30.24
N GLY A 366 -9.70 8.25 30.99
CA GLY A 366 -11.13 8.02 31.17
C GLY A 366 -11.90 9.17 31.87
N ARG A 367 -11.19 10.19 32.42
CA ARG A 367 -11.84 11.39 32.99
C ARG A 367 -12.23 12.41 31.92
N PHE A 368 -11.63 12.34 30.74
CA PHE A 368 -11.89 13.26 29.64
C PHE A 368 -12.73 12.53 28.59
N ALA A 369 -14.07 12.72 28.68
CA ALA A 369 -14.99 12.00 27.77
C ALA A 369 -14.71 12.28 26.30
N ASP A 370 -14.32 13.51 25.97
CA ASP A 370 -13.97 13.93 24.61
C ASP A 370 -12.68 13.29 24.07
N ILE A 371 -11.69 13.04 24.93
CA ILE A 371 -10.47 12.32 24.57
C ILE A 371 -10.78 10.85 24.33
N LYS A 372 -11.57 10.24 25.23
CA LYS A 372 -11.97 8.84 25.06
C LYS A 372 -12.76 8.64 23.77
N GLU A 373 -13.71 9.52 23.48
CA GLU A 373 -14.48 9.49 22.23
C GLU A 373 -13.57 9.59 21.00
N ALA A 374 -12.60 10.53 21.01
CA ALA A 374 -11.66 10.70 19.91
C ALA A 374 -10.73 9.49 19.76
N HIS A 375 -10.28 8.89 20.86
CA HIS A 375 -9.45 7.67 20.83
C HIS A 375 -10.24 6.49 20.23
N ASP A 376 -11.45 6.24 20.75
CA ASP A 376 -12.32 5.15 20.27
C ASP A 376 -12.67 5.33 18.77
N GLU A 377 -12.83 6.58 18.31
CA GLU A 377 -13.09 6.90 16.91
C GLU A 377 -11.86 6.73 16.03
N CYS A 378 -10.69 7.08 16.55
CA CYS A 378 -9.40 6.87 15.89
C CYS A 378 -9.12 5.38 15.71
N GLU A 379 -9.29 4.57 16.77
CA GLU A 379 -9.15 3.10 16.69
C GLU A 379 -10.10 2.50 15.66
N ARG A 380 -11.38 2.86 15.68
CA ARG A 380 -12.34 2.42 14.67
C ARG A 380 -11.92 2.80 13.26
N GLY A 381 -11.36 4.01 13.08
CA GLY A 381 -10.82 4.42 11.77
C GLY A 381 -9.73 3.48 11.26
N PHE A 382 -8.80 3.08 12.13
CA PHE A 382 -7.76 2.12 11.77
C PHE A 382 -8.32 0.70 11.55
N GLU A 383 -9.22 0.23 12.40
CA GLU A 383 -9.85 -1.10 12.27
C GLU A 383 -10.67 -1.23 10.98
N GLU A 384 -11.33 -0.16 10.55
CA GLU A 384 -12.11 -0.10 9.32
C GLU A 384 -11.26 0.28 8.08
N TYR A 385 -9.95 0.42 8.24
CA TYR A 385 -9.01 0.87 7.19
C TYR A 385 -9.34 2.26 6.61
N ASN A 386 -10.04 3.09 7.36
CA ASN A 386 -10.36 4.46 7.02
C ASN A 386 -9.41 5.43 7.73
N LEU A 387 -8.22 5.60 7.16
CA LEU A 387 -7.16 6.43 7.75
C LEU A 387 -7.58 7.89 7.89
N GLN A 388 -8.40 8.41 6.96
CA GLN A 388 -8.93 9.77 7.03
C GLN A 388 -9.84 9.96 8.25
N ARG A 389 -10.68 8.97 8.56
CA ARG A 389 -11.52 8.96 9.78
C ARG A 389 -10.67 9.00 11.04
N ALA A 390 -9.63 8.15 11.10
CA ALA A 390 -8.69 8.14 12.21
C ALA A 390 -8.00 9.50 12.40
N ALA A 391 -7.48 10.08 11.32
CA ALA A 391 -6.86 11.41 11.36
C ALA A 391 -7.84 12.50 11.80
N ASN A 392 -9.07 12.51 11.26
CA ASN A 392 -10.07 13.50 11.64
C ASN A 392 -10.44 13.45 13.12
N ALA A 393 -10.45 12.27 13.75
CA ALA A 393 -10.65 12.14 15.20
C ALA A 393 -9.54 12.87 16.00
N ILE A 394 -8.27 12.75 15.54
CA ILE A 394 -7.14 13.46 16.17
C ILE A 394 -7.27 14.97 15.99
N TRP A 395 -7.62 15.45 14.79
CA TRP A 395 -7.79 16.88 14.53
C TRP A 395 -8.99 17.47 15.28
N ASN A 396 -10.03 16.67 15.55
CA ASN A 396 -11.14 17.07 16.40
C ASN A 396 -10.69 17.35 17.84
N ILE A 397 -9.86 16.48 18.43
CA ILE A 397 -9.33 16.70 19.78
C ILE A 397 -8.34 17.87 19.83
N ILE A 398 -7.55 18.11 18.79
CA ILE A 398 -6.70 19.31 18.66
C ILE A 398 -7.57 20.56 18.72
N SER A 399 -8.63 20.62 17.94
CA SER A 399 -9.55 21.76 17.89
C SER A 399 -10.29 21.97 19.22
N LYS A 400 -10.76 20.90 19.85
CA LYS A 400 -11.38 20.96 21.18
C LYS A 400 -10.41 21.45 22.24
N THR A 401 -9.14 21.04 22.18
CA THR A 401 -8.09 21.49 23.11
C THR A 401 -7.78 22.98 22.92
N ASP A 402 -7.73 23.48 21.68
CA ASP A 402 -7.56 24.91 21.43
C ASP A 402 -8.76 25.72 21.95
N ALA A 403 -9.97 25.24 21.77
CA ALA A 403 -11.18 25.87 22.32
C ALA A 403 -11.13 25.96 23.87
N ILE A 404 -10.66 24.91 24.55
CA ILE A 404 -10.47 24.93 26.02
C ILE A 404 -9.46 26.01 26.44
N VAL A 405 -8.34 26.17 25.69
CA VAL A 405 -7.38 27.25 25.97
C VAL A 405 -8.02 28.63 25.85
N GLN A 406 -8.89 28.80 24.85
CA GLN A 406 -9.59 30.09 24.63
C GLN A 406 -10.68 30.35 25.66
N GLU A 407 -11.44 29.33 26.04
CA GLU A 407 -12.55 29.44 27.02
C GLU A 407 -12.05 29.70 28.44
N ARG A 408 -11.04 28.92 28.88
CA ARG A 408 -10.53 29.00 30.25
C ARG A 408 -9.51 30.11 30.47
N GLU A 409 -8.89 30.61 29.41
CA GLU A 409 -7.87 31.66 29.39
C GLU A 409 -6.80 31.52 30.50
N PRO A 410 -6.12 30.36 30.66
CA PRO A 410 -5.18 30.11 31.76
C PRO A 410 -4.09 31.19 31.85
N PHE A 411 -3.70 31.80 30.71
CA PHE A 411 -2.76 32.89 30.64
C PHE A 411 -3.25 34.22 31.30
N LYS A 412 -4.55 34.40 31.42
CA LYS A 412 -5.15 35.52 32.21
C LYS A 412 -5.47 35.06 33.62
N LYS A 413 -6.06 33.89 33.79
CA LYS A 413 -6.48 33.29 35.06
C LYS A 413 -5.33 33.19 36.06
N ILE A 414 -4.10 32.91 35.60
CA ILE A 414 -2.90 32.79 36.46
C ILE A 414 -2.63 34.00 37.32
N LYS A 415 -3.09 35.19 36.93
CA LYS A 415 -2.94 36.44 37.69
C LYS A 415 -3.96 36.62 38.82
N ILE A 416 -5.06 35.88 38.78
CA ILE A 416 -6.20 36.03 39.68
C ILE A 416 -6.39 34.77 40.52
N ASP A 417 -6.29 33.60 39.90
CA ASP A 417 -6.42 32.29 40.51
C ASP A 417 -5.26 31.38 40.00
N LYS A 418 -4.12 31.50 40.67
CA LYS A 418 -2.91 30.77 40.29
C LYS A 418 -3.12 29.26 40.32
N ALA A 419 -3.70 28.73 41.42
CA ALA A 419 -3.89 27.29 41.59
C ALA A 419 -4.89 26.70 40.60
N GLY A 420 -5.95 27.43 40.25
CA GLY A 420 -6.87 27.00 39.20
C GLY A 420 -6.28 27.06 37.81
N ALA A 421 -5.42 28.05 37.52
CA ALA A 421 -4.73 28.14 36.23
C ALA A 421 -3.65 27.05 36.06
N GLU A 422 -2.91 26.72 37.12
CA GLU A 422 -1.93 25.62 37.14
C GLU A 422 -2.61 24.29 36.82
N LYS A 423 -3.78 24.00 37.36
CA LYS A 423 -4.58 22.81 37.05
C LYS A 423 -5.04 22.79 35.58
N ASP A 424 -5.46 23.94 35.05
CA ASP A 424 -5.84 24.02 33.63
C ASP A 424 -4.64 23.73 32.74
N ILE A 425 -3.44 24.23 33.08
CA ILE A 425 -2.20 23.98 32.34
C ILE A 425 -1.77 22.50 32.45
N GLU A 426 -1.86 21.89 33.63
CA GLU A 426 -1.61 20.45 33.81
C GLU A 426 -2.54 19.61 32.90
N GLU A 427 -3.83 19.93 32.85
CA GLU A 427 -4.77 19.26 31.95
C GLU A 427 -4.38 19.42 30.48
N LEU A 428 -4.00 20.63 30.08
CA LEU A 428 -3.58 20.90 28.70
C LEU A 428 -2.30 20.14 28.32
N LEU A 429 -1.34 19.98 29.23
CA LEU A 429 -0.15 19.16 29.02
C LEU A 429 -0.52 17.69 28.81
N ILE A 430 -1.45 17.14 29.61
CA ILE A 430 -1.95 15.77 29.45
C ILE A 430 -2.60 15.60 28.07
N ARG A 431 -3.46 16.53 27.68
CA ARG A 431 -4.11 16.52 26.35
C ARG A 431 -3.08 16.54 25.23
N LEU A 432 -2.06 17.38 25.36
CA LEU A 432 -1.00 17.49 24.36
C LEU A 432 -0.17 16.21 24.24
N TYR A 433 0.15 15.55 25.38
CA TYR A 433 0.81 14.26 25.41
C TYR A 433 -0.01 13.19 24.66
N ILE A 434 -1.32 13.13 24.93
CA ILE A 434 -2.23 12.18 24.28
C ILE A 434 -2.34 12.47 22.77
N ILE A 435 -2.46 13.73 22.38
CA ILE A 435 -2.43 14.13 20.96
C ILE A 435 -1.12 13.66 20.29
N GLY A 436 0.02 13.85 20.97
CA GLY A 436 1.32 13.35 20.49
C GLY A 436 1.30 11.84 20.29
N THR A 437 0.82 11.07 21.27
CA THR A 437 0.76 9.59 21.15
C THR A 437 -0.18 9.13 20.02
N MET A 438 -1.32 9.78 19.84
CA MET A 438 -2.26 9.46 18.75
C MET A 438 -1.70 9.82 17.37
N LEU A 439 -0.81 10.79 17.28
CA LEU A 439 -0.17 11.22 16.02
C LEU A 439 0.96 10.28 15.55
N LEU A 440 1.54 9.44 16.43
CA LEU A 440 2.68 8.57 16.10
C LEU A 440 2.52 7.78 14.78
N PRO A 441 1.39 7.15 14.48
CA PRO A 441 1.22 6.41 13.23
C PRO A 441 1.20 7.29 11.98
N ILE A 442 0.85 8.58 12.11
CA ILE A 442 0.64 9.50 10.99
C ILE A 442 1.84 10.42 10.80
N MET A 443 2.29 11.08 11.88
CA MET A 443 3.34 12.09 11.90
C MET A 443 4.40 11.76 12.96
N PRO A 444 5.19 10.68 12.80
CA PRO A 444 6.04 10.15 13.87
C PRO A 444 7.04 11.16 14.43
N LYS A 445 7.74 11.89 13.57
CA LYS A 445 8.76 12.87 14.02
C LYS A 445 8.14 14.03 14.80
N THR A 446 7.03 14.55 14.32
CA THR A 446 6.28 15.63 15.00
C THR A 446 5.69 15.13 16.31
N ALA A 447 5.16 13.91 16.33
CA ALA A 447 4.61 13.27 17.51
C ALA A 447 5.66 13.10 18.62
N GLU A 448 6.81 12.55 18.29
CA GLU A 448 7.96 12.39 19.20
C GLU A 448 8.40 13.75 19.77
N GLN A 449 8.52 14.77 18.92
CA GLN A 449 8.87 16.13 19.37
C GLN A 449 7.85 16.69 20.37
N ILE A 450 6.55 16.49 20.14
CA ILE A 450 5.51 16.94 21.05
C ILE A 450 5.62 16.20 22.39
N ILE A 451 5.79 14.88 22.36
CA ILE A 451 5.93 14.04 23.55
C ILE A 451 7.15 14.48 24.34
N ASP A 452 8.31 14.62 23.70
CA ASP A 452 9.55 15.05 24.34
C ASP A 452 9.44 16.44 24.98
N LEU A 453 8.81 17.40 24.29
CA LEU A 453 8.57 18.73 24.82
C LEU A 453 7.70 18.70 26.10
N VAL A 454 6.67 17.86 26.10
CA VAL A 454 5.75 17.73 27.23
C VAL A 454 6.46 17.05 28.41
N GLU A 455 7.12 15.93 28.19
CA GLU A 455 7.84 15.18 29.25
C GLU A 455 8.96 15.98 29.90
N ASN A 456 9.65 16.81 29.13
CA ASN A 456 10.72 17.67 29.63
C ASN A 456 10.23 19.05 30.12
N SER A 457 8.90 19.29 30.17
CA SER A 457 8.36 20.52 30.76
C SER A 457 8.63 20.55 32.26
N LYS A 458 9.33 21.59 32.73
CA LYS A 458 9.67 21.81 34.16
C LYS A 458 9.30 23.23 34.55
#